data_9e02fc4d9c199c32290826561160428c
#
_entry.id   9e02fc4d9c199c32290826561160428c
#
_cell.length_a   1.000
_cell.length_b   1.000
_cell.length_c   1.000
_cell.angle_alpha   90.00
_cell.angle_beta   90.00
_cell.angle_gamma   90.00
#
_symmetry.space_group_name_H-M   'P 1'
#
loop_
_entity.id
_entity.type
_entity.pdbx_description
1 polymer ?
#
loop_
_entity_poly.entity_id
_entity_poly.type
_entity_poly.pdbx_seq_one_letter_code
_entity_poly.pdbx_strand_id
1 'polypeptide(L)'
;MDDRREGIIHSEMPANEAGEPIRGIQLWVNLPAVDKMTAPRYQEVSAENIPEVALDGGGKARIIAGTFKNVEGPASGIAVDPLYLDIHLTPGSKTVIDLPVDHAGFVYGLEGTFTVGAGSHGAESHGEGAQLVETRMLAVLSSGTKVTLLAGEKGARLLLIAASPLNEPVARHG
;
A
#
# COMPACT_ATOMS: atom_id res chain seq x y z
N MET A 1 -14.99 -35.57 14.82
CA MET A 1 -14.15 -34.76 13.88
C MET A 1 -14.74 -33.38 13.86
N ASP A 2 -14.13 -32.47 14.56
CA ASP A 2 -14.59 -31.08 14.71
C ASP A 2 -14.03 -30.30 13.51
N ASP A 3 -14.87 -30.08 12.49
CA ASP A 3 -14.48 -29.34 11.27
C ASP A 3 -14.58 -27.82 11.54
N ARG A 4 -13.68 -27.31 12.36
CA ARG A 4 -13.58 -25.88 12.66
C ARG A 4 -12.90 -25.13 11.53
N ARG A 5 -13.39 -25.24 10.33
CA ARG A 5 -13.07 -24.31 9.25
C ARG A 5 -13.97 -23.08 9.42
N GLU A 6 -13.60 -22.24 10.38
CA GLU A 6 -14.29 -20.97 10.57
C GLU A 6 -13.81 -19.98 9.53
N GLY A 7 -14.32 -20.08 8.29
CA GLY A 7 -14.20 -19.06 7.28
C GLY A 7 -15.32 -18.03 7.39
N ILE A 8 -15.21 -16.93 6.67
CA ILE A 8 -16.30 -15.95 6.50
C ILE A 8 -16.88 -16.13 5.10
N ILE A 9 -18.21 -16.24 5.02
CA ILE A 9 -18.93 -16.03 3.76
C ILE A 9 -19.35 -14.57 3.74
N HIS A 10 -18.88 -13.81 2.77
CA HIS A 10 -19.23 -12.40 2.60
C HIS A 10 -19.67 -12.11 1.17
N SER A 11 -20.42 -11.03 1.00
CA SER A 11 -20.75 -10.47 -0.29
C SER A 11 -20.32 -9.01 -0.33
N GLU A 12 -19.72 -8.59 -1.43
CA GLU A 12 -19.34 -7.21 -1.65
C GLU A 12 -20.34 -6.58 -2.62
N MET A 13 -21.13 -5.64 -2.15
CA MET A 13 -22.04 -4.85 -2.98
C MET A 13 -21.57 -3.40 -2.92
N PRO A 14 -20.92 -2.91 -3.98
CA PRO A 14 -20.52 -1.52 -4.02
C PRO A 14 -21.75 -0.62 -4.00
N ALA A 15 -21.79 0.31 -3.06
CA ALA A 15 -22.78 1.38 -3.07
C ALA A 15 -22.28 2.49 -4.00
N ASN A 16 -22.87 2.61 -5.18
CA ASN A 16 -22.63 3.72 -6.10
C ASN A 16 -23.94 4.32 -6.55
N GLU A 17 -23.90 5.59 -6.93
CA GLU A 17 -25.01 6.20 -7.66
C GLU A 17 -25.12 5.55 -9.05
N ALA A 18 -26.32 5.34 -9.53
CA ALA A 18 -26.58 4.65 -10.79
C ALA A 18 -25.84 5.30 -11.96
N GLY A 19 -24.93 4.56 -12.59
CA GLY A 19 -24.18 4.99 -13.76
C GLY A 19 -22.73 5.41 -13.52
N GLU A 20 -22.29 5.56 -12.27
CA GLU A 20 -20.89 5.85 -11.98
C GLU A 20 -20.03 4.57 -12.00
N PRO A 21 -18.84 4.60 -12.63
CA PRO A 21 -17.95 3.45 -12.63
C PRO A 21 -17.35 3.22 -11.25
N ILE A 22 -17.45 1.99 -10.77
CA ILE A 22 -16.81 1.58 -9.51
C ILE A 22 -15.34 1.30 -9.77
N ARG A 23 -14.47 1.92 -8.96
CA ARG A 23 -13.04 1.62 -8.92
C ARG A 23 -12.70 1.05 -7.55
N GLY A 24 -12.25 -0.18 -7.51
CA GLY A 24 -11.83 -0.86 -6.29
C GLY A 24 -10.54 -1.64 -6.52
N ILE A 25 -9.82 -1.87 -5.46
CA ILE A 25 -8.66 -2.76 -5.42
C ILE A 25 -8.89 -3.75 -4.29
N GLN A 26 -8.81 -5.04 -4.61
CA GLN A 26 -8.81 -6.10 -3.63
C GLN A 26 -7.37 -6.49 -3.33
N LEU A 27 -6.95 -6.32 -2.07
CA LEU A 27 -5.64 -6.75 -1.59
C LEU A 27 -5.79 -8.05 -0.80
N TRP A 28 -5.05 -9.07 -1.20
CA TRP A 28 -4.98 -10.33 -0.47
C TRP A 28 -3.73 -10.32 0.41
N VAL A 29 -3.95 -10.46 1.71
CA VAL A 29 -2.90 -10.54 2.73
C VAL A 29 -2.93 -11.93 3.34
N ASN A 30 -1.79 -12.62 3.30
CA ASN A 30 -1.70 -13.96 3.88
C ASN A 30 -1.45 -13.89 5.39
N LEU A 31 -1.90 -14.90 6.12
CA LEU A 31 -1.64 -15.08 7.55
C LEU A 31 -0.46 -16.02 7.78
N PRO A 32 0.32 -15.83 8.85
CA PRO A 32 1.26 -16.84 9.32
C PRO A 32 0.57 -18.19 9.56
N ALA A 33 1.29 -19.28 9.39
CA ALA A 33 0.74 -20.63 9.57
C ALA A 33 0.08 -20.82 10.96
N VAL A 34 0.67 -20.22 12.00
CA VAL A 34 0.18 -20.28 13.36
C VAL A 34 -1.17 -19.58 13.57
N ASP A 35 -1.47 -18.58 12.73
CA ASP A 35 -2.68 -17.76 12.83
C ASP A 35 -3.78 -18.14 11.84
N LYS A 36 -3.54 -19.13 10.95
CA LYS A 36 -4.51 -19.50 9.90
C LYS A 36 -5.84 -20.02 10.44
N MET A 37 -5.86 -20.51 11.67
CA MET A 37 -7.07 -21.00 12.35
C MET A 37 -7.62 -20.00 13.37
N THR A 38 -7.16 -18.75 13.34
CA THR A 38 -7.72 -17.70 14.20
C THR A 38 -9.18 -17.40 13.82
N ALA A 39 -9.97 -16.93 14.78
CA ALA A 39 -11.35 -16.54 14.54
C ALA A 39 -11.39 -15.41 13.50
N PRO A 40 -12.30 -15.48 12.51
CA PRO A 40 -12.43 -14.46 11.50
C PRO A 40 -12.87 -13.13 12.10
N ARG A 41 -12.36 -12.04 11.52
CA ARG A 41 -12.66 -10.67 11.95
C ARG A 41 -12.95 -9.80 10.74
N TYR A 42 -13.96 -8.96 10.88
CA TYR A 42 -14.30 -7.95 9.90
C TYR A 42 -14.05 -6.54 10.48
N GLN A 43 -13.47 -5.66 9.68
CA GLN A 43 -13.29 -4.25 10.01
C GLN A 43 -13.79 -3.42 8.84
N GLU A 44 -14.75 -2.57 9.10
CA GLU A 44 -15.23 -1.57 8.15
C GLU A 44 -14.58 -0.23 8.47
N VAL A 45 -13.98 0.38 7.46
CA VAL A 45 -13.34 1.68 7.59
C VAL A 45 -13.91 2.63 6.55
N SER A 46 -14.65 3.62 7.01
CA SER A 46 -15.16 4.68 6.14
C SER A 46 -14.07 5.69 5.76
N ALA A 47 -14.24 6.33 4.60
CA ALA A 47 -13.21 7.21 4.03
C ALA A 47 -12.85 8.39 4.95
N GLU A 48 -13.81 8.91 5.72
CA GLU A 48 -13.62 10.01 6.68
C GLU A 48 -12.78 9.62 7.90
N ASN A 49 -12.71 8.32 8.21
CA ASN A 49 -11.94 7.79 9.33
C ASN A 49 -10.47 7.49 8.98
N ILE A 50 -10.09 7.65 7.72
CA ILE A 50 -8.71 7.43 7.29
C ILE A 50 -7.92 8.74 7.49
N PRO A 51 -6.97 8.79 8.44
CA PRO A 51 -6.19 9.99 8.71
C PRO A 51 -5.28 10.33 7.53
N GLU A 52 -5.00 11.62 7.40
CA GLU A 52 -4.19 12.20 6.34
C GLU A 52 -3.04 13.01 6.93
N VAL A 53 -1.84 12.87 6.40
CA VAL A 53 -0.65 13.62 6.77
C VAL A 53 -0.01 14.26 5.56
N ALA A 54 0.54 15.47 5.74
CA ALA A 54 1.32 16.14 4.70
C ALA A 54 2.67 15.43 4.48
N LEU A 55 3.11 15.39 3.23
CA LEU A 55 4.42 14.88 2.85
C LEU A 55 5.44 16.00 2.71
N ASP A 56 6.67 15.71 3.15
CA ASP A 56 7.78 16.60 2.89
C ASP A 56 8.05 16.60 1.38
N GLY A 57 8.18 17.79 0.78
CA GLY A 57 8.35 17.92 -0.67
C GLY A 57 7.06 18.09 -1.48
N GLY A 58 5.90 17.92 -0.87
CA GLY A 58 4.59 18.19 -1.48
C GLY A 58 3.70 16.98 -1.66
N GLY A 59 2.42 17.20 -1.39
CA GLY A 59 1.40 16.16 -1.43
C GLY A 59 0.99 15.68 -0.04
N LYS A 60 0.34 14.53 0.01
CA LYS A 60 -0.22 13.94 1.22
C LYS A 60 -0.29 12.43 1.16
N ALA A 61 -0.32 11.80 2.31
CA ALA A 61 -0.58 10.36 2.46
C ALA A 61 -1.78 10.13 3.36
N ARG A 62 -2.69 9.26 2.95
CA ARG A 62 -3.76 8.70 3.76
C ARG A 62 -3.26 7.37 4.32
N ILE A 63 -3.40 7.18 5.62
CA ILE A 63 -2.87 6.01 6.31
C ILE A 63 -4.00 5.02 6.53
N ILE A 64 -4.02 3.94 5.76
CA ILE A 64 -5.06 2.91 5.82
C ILE A 64 -4.75 1.90 6.91
N ALA A 65 -3.50 1.45 7.01
CA ALA A 65 -3.01 0.56 8.05
C ALA A 65 -1.56 0.90 8.43
N GLY A 66 -1.16 0.53 9.64
CA GLY A 66 0.17 0.79 10.19
C GLY A 66 0.34 2.22 10.69
N THR A 67 1.57 2.58 11.02
CA THR A 67 1.90 3.90 11.57
C THR A 67 2.84 4.64 10.63
N PHE A 68 2.48 5.87 10.28
CA PHE A 68 3.31 6.76 9.48
C PHE A 68 3.34 8.16 10.08
N LYS A 69 4.53 8.76 10.25
CA LYS A 69 4.73 10.07 10.90
C LYS A 69 3.99 10.19 12.26
N ASN A 70 4.04 9.14 13.09
CA ASN A 70 3.36 9.02 14.38
C ASN A 70 1.82 9.08 14.31
N VAL A 71 1.23 8.86 13.16
CA VAL A 71 -0.23 8.73 12.98
C VAL A 71 -0.54 7.29 12.60
N GLU A 72 -1.49 6.68 13.31
CA GLU A 72 -1.91 5.29 13.10
C GLU A 72 -3.14 5.23 12.18
N GLY A 73 -3.12 4.28 11.25
CA GLY A 73 -4.24 3.96 10.39
C GLY A 73 -5.32 3.16 11.12
N PRO A 74 -6.58 3.25 10.68
CA PRO A 74 -7.72 2.61 11.36
C PRO A 74 -7.74 1.07 11.23
N ALA A 75 -7.17 0.51 10.17
CA ALA A 75 -7.10 -0.94 10.01
C ALA A 75 -5.96 -1.50 10.87
N SER A 76 -6.31 -2.23 11.93
CA SER A 76 -5.37 -2.67 12.96
C SER A 76 -5.43 -4.17 13.23
N GLY A 77 -4.45 -4.71 13.99
CA GLY A 77 -4.40 -6.11 14.39
C GLY A 77 -4.24 -7.08 13.22
N ILE A 78 -3.52 -6.68 12.19
CA ILE A 78 -3.16 -7.51 11.04
C ILE A 78 -1.80 -8.15 11.33
N ALA A 79 -1.72 -9.48 11.29
CA ALA A 79 -0.58 -10.24 11.77
C ALA A 79 0.78 -9.94 11.11
N VAL A 80 0.77 -9.40 9.89
CA VAL A 80 1.99 -9.05 9.14
C VAL A 80 2.42 -7.60 9.30
N ASP A 81 1.80 -6.86 10.23
CA ASP A 81 2.10 -5.45 10.54
C ASP A 81 2.25 -4.56 9.28
N PRO A 82 1.20 -4.43 8.47
CA PRO A 82 1.32 -3.72 7.20
C PRO A 82 1.39 -2.21 7.39
N LEU A 83 2.26 -1.57 6.61
CA LEU A 83 2.16 -0.15 6.29
C LEU A 83 1.41 -0.01 4.96
N TYR A 84 0.21 0.55 4.98
CA TYR A 84 -0.61 0.76 3.78
C TYR A 84 -0.98 2.22 3.64
N LEU A 85 -0.39 2.88 2.63
CA LEU A 85 -0.56 4.30 2.34
C LEU A 85 -1.20 4.51 0.96
N ASP A 86 -2.19 5.42 0.87
CA ASP A 86 -2.67 6.02 -0.37
C ASP A 86 -2.04 7.40 -0.50
N ILE A 87 -1.10 7.54 -1.42
CA ILE A 87 -0.22 8.70 -1.54
C ILE A 87 -0.64 9.55 -2.74
N HIS A 88 -0.82 10.84 -2.49
CA HIS A 88 -1.03 11.85 -3.51
C HIS A 88 0.18 12.77 -3.56
N LEU A 89 0.88 12.81 -4.69
CA LEU A 89 2.03 13.65 -4.93
C LEU A 89 1.66 14.84 -5.82
N THR A 90 2.06 16.02 -5.43
CA THR A 90 1.91 17.20 -6.30
C THR A 90 2.89 17.15 -7.50
N PRO A 91 2.61 17.85 -8.61
CA PRO A 91 3.48 17.87 -9.78
C PRO A 91 4.94 18.13 -9.43
N GLY A 92 5.85 17.28 -9.91
CA GLY A 92 7.30 17.40 -9.71
C GLY A 92 7.78 17.24 -8.26
N SER A 93 6.91 16.93 -7.31
CA SER A 93 7.30 16.77 -5.91
C SER A 93 8.14 15.51 -5.69
N LYS A 94 9.12 15.62 -4.79
CA LYS A 94 9.97 14.52 -4.34
C LYS A 94 9.75 14.29 -2.85
N THR A 95 9.47 13.06 -2.49
CA THR A 95 9.31 12.66 -1.08
C THR A 95 10.10 11.40 -0.78
N VAL A 96 10.47 11.25 0.49
CA VAL A 96 11.09 10.03 1.01
C VAL A 96 10.16 9.45 2.08
N ILE A 97 9.81 8.20 1.92
CA ILE A 97 8.98 7.44 2.86
C ILE A 97 9.89 6.48 3.63
N ASP A 98 9.88 6.58 4.95
CA ASP A 98 10.53 5.60 5.80
C ASP A 98 9.68 4.33 5.87
N LEU A 99 10.32 3.18 5.69
CA LEU A 99 9.69 1.86 5.80
C LEU A 99 10.17 1.18 7.07
N PRO A 100 9.32 0.36 7.71
CA PRO A 100 9.77 -0.49 8.80
C PRO A 100 10.90 -1.42 8.35
N VAL A 101 11.82 -1.71 9.26
CA VAL A 101 12.94 -2.62 9.01
C VAL A 101 12.41 -4.00 8.64
N ASP A 102 13.05 -4.66 7.67
CA ASP A 102 12.72 -6.01 7.21
C ASP A 102 11.35 -6.17 6.54
N HIS A 103 10.64 -5.08 6.25
CA HIS A 103 9.41 -5.16 5.46
C HIS A 103 9.73 -5.34 3.97
N ALA A 104 8.99 -6.26 3.35
CA ALA A 104 8.90 -6.36 1.89
C ALA A 104 7.69 -5.57 1.39
N GLY A 105 7.81 -4.93 0.25
CA GLY A 105 6.73 -4.07 -0.23
C GLY A 105 6.73 -3.82 -1.73
N PHE A 106 5.74 -3.08 -2.15
CA PHE A 106 5.58 -2.61 -3.53
C PHE A 106 4.87 -1.27 -3.56
N VAL A 107 4.99 -0.59 -4.70
CA VAL A 107 4.17 0.56 -5.06
C VAL A 107 3.31 0.22 -6.27
N TYR A 108 2.10 0.77 -6.32
CA TYR A 108 1.16 0.58 -7.42
C TYR A 108 0.60 1.93 -7.90
N GLY A 109 0.77 2.25 -9.18
CA GLY A 109 0.31 3.50 -9.79
C GLY A 109 -1.20 3.51 -10.02
N LEU A 110 -1.89 4.50 -9.44
CA LEU A 110 -3.33 4.74 -9.64
C LEU A 110 -3.59 5.80 -10.68
N GLU A 111 -2.86 6.92 -10.61
CA GLU A 111 -3.01 8.07 -11.50
C GLU A 111 -1.65 8.74 -11.74
N GLY A 112 -1.46 9.30 -12.94
CA GLY A 112 -0.24 9.99 -13.30
C GLY A 112 0.97 9.07 -13.45
N THR A 113 2.15 9.63 -13.26
CA THR A 113 3.44 8.91 -13.35
C THR A 113 4.36 9.32 -12.21
N PHE A 114 5.21 8.41 -11.78
CA PHE A 114 6.23 8.71 -10.79
C PHE A 114 7.43 7.78 -10.97
N THR A 115 8.56 8.21 -10.45
CA THR A 115 9.76 7.38 -10.38
C THR A 115 9.93 6.88 -8.95
N VAL A 116 10.25 5.59 -8.78
CA VAL A 116 10.60 4.95 -7.50
C VAL A 116 12.06 4.54 -7.51
N GLY A 117 12.77 4.79 -6.40
CA GLY A 117 14.18 4.43 -6.22
C GLY A 117 15.10 5.62 -5.94
N ALA A 118 16.39 5.35 -5.75
CA ALA A 118 17.39 6.35 -5.40
C ALA A 118 17.77 7.22 -6.61
N GLY A 119 17.08 8.33 -6.77
CA GLY A 119 17.53 9.40 -7.65
C GLY A 119 18.03 10.56 -6.81
N SER A 120 19.33 10.74 -6.71
CA SER A 120 19.93 11.80 -5.89
C SER A 120 20.22 13.04 -6.68
N HIS A 121 19.76 13.52 -7.65
CA HIS A 121 19.89 14.90 -8.20
C HIS A 121 18.99 15.15 -9.45
N GLY A 122 18.14 16.17 -9.36
CA GLY A 122 17.53 16.89 -10.47
C GLY A 122 16.50 16.12 -11.34
N ALA A 123 15.64 16.85 -11.99
CA ALA A 123 14.55 16.35 -12.84
C ALA A 123 15.00 15.54 -14.09
N GLU A 124 16.28 15.34 -14.32
CA GLU A 124 16.83 14.67 -15.51
C GLU A 124 17.70 13.45 -15.24
N SER A 125 17.95 13.07 -13.98
CA SER A 125 18.76 11.89 -13.69
C SER A 125 17.87 10.70 -13.28
N HIS A 126 17.61 9.81 -14.21
CA HIS A 126 17.32 8.41 -13.90
C HIS A 126 18.60 7.83 -13.26
N GLY A 127 18.79 8.02 -11.94
CA GLY A 127 19.90 7.40 -11.22
C GLY A 127 19.85 5.88 -11.39
N GLU A 128 21.00 5.22 -11.34
CA GLU A 128 21.05 3.75 -11.33
C GLU A 128 20.09 3.22 -10.28
N GLY A 129 19.13 2.40 -10.70
CA GLY A 129 18.10 1.81 -9.85
C GLY A 129 16.78 2.58 -9.76
N ALA A 130 16.61 3.73 -10.42
CA ALA A 130 15.32 4.42 -10.48
C ALA A 130 14.42 3.79 -11.55
N GLN A 131 13.16 3.51 -11.21
CA GLN A 131 12.18 2.90 -12.09
C GLN A 131 10.98 3.83 -12.29
N LEU A 132 10.61 4.10 -13.55
CA LEU A 132 9.38 4.80 -13.90
C LEU A 132 8.18 3.87 -13.67
N VAL A 133 7.18 4.36 -12.96
CA VAL A 133 5.91 3.67 -12.71
C VAL A 133 4.78 4.53 -13.28
N GLU A 134 3.98 3.94 -14.13
CA GLU A 134 2.79 4.54 -14.72
C GLU A 134 1.51 3.99 -14.08
N THR A 135 0.38 4.54 -14.46
CA THR A 135 -0.94 4.05 -14.04
C THR A 135 -1.10 2.55 -14.36
N ARG A 136 -1.55 1.78 -13.38
CA ARG A 136 -1.72 0.30 -13.41
C ARG A 136 -0.42 -0.50 -13.48
N MET A 137 0.72 0.13 -13.24
CA MET A 137 1.98 -0.58 -13.07
C MET A 137 2.29 -0.79 -11.59
N LEU A 138 2.93 -1.92 -11.31
CA LEU A 138 3.43 -2.28 -9.99
C LEU A 138 4.95 -2.36 -10.04
N ALA A 139 5.62 -1.76 -9.05
CA ALA A 139 7.06 -1.94 -8.84
C ALA A 139 7.30 -2.57 -7.46
N VAL A 140 7.99 -3.71 -7.46
CA VAL A 140 8.42 -4.38 -6.23
C VAL A 140 9.64 -3.66 -5.69
N LEU A 141 9.61 -3.37 -4.39
CA LEU A 141 10.72 -2.69 -3.71
C LEU A 141 11.82 -3.68 -3.36
N SER A 142 13.06 -3.25 -3.53
CA SER A 142 14.23 -3.96 -2.99
C SER A 142 14.30 -3.79 -1.48
N SER A 143 15.14 -4.60 -0.82
CA SER A 143 15.40 -4.45 0.61
C SER A 143 15.91 -3.06 0.94
N GLY A 144 15.35 -2.47 2.00
CA GLY A 144 15.75 -1.13 2.46
C GLY A 144 14.73 -0.54 3.42
N THR A 145 15.10 0.55 4.05
CA THR A 145 14.26 1.26 5.04
C THR A 145 13.70 2.57 4.51
N LYS A 146 13.94 2.89 3.23
CA LYS A 146 13.47 4.15 2.62
C LYS A 146 13.09 3.94 1.17
N VAL A 147 11.99 4.57 0.78
CA VAL A 147 11.55 4.67 -0.61
C VAL A 147 11.54 6.13 -1.03
N THR A 148 12.26 6.46 -2.09
CA THR A 148 12.20 7.77 -2.72
C THR A 148 11.18 7.74 -3.85
N LEU A 149 10.27 8.70 -3.85
CA LEU A 149 9.24 8.89 -4.87
C LEU A 149 9.40 10.28 -5.49
N LEU A 150 9.40 10.34 -6.81
CA LEU A 150 9.43 11.59 -7.58
C LEU A 150 8.25 11.61 -8.54
N ALA A 151 7.33 12.54 -8.34
CA ALA A 151 6.16 12.68 -9.20
C ALA A 151 6.53 13.25 -10.57
N GLY A 152 5.80 12.82 -11.60
CA GLY A 152 5.86 13.43 -12.92
C GLY A 152 5.21 14.82 -12.97
N GLU A 153 5.20 15.43 -14.15
CA GLU A 153 4.72 16.81 -14.38
C GLU A 153 3.25 17.06 -14.02
N LYS A 154 2.43 16.00 -13.99
CA LYS A 154 1.00 16.08 -13.65
C LYS A 154 0.70 15.63 -12.23
N GLY A 155 1.72 15.33 -11.44
CA GLY A 155 1.56 14.66 -10.16
C GLY A 155 1.32 13.17 -10.30
N ALA A 156 1.08 12.51 -9.17
CA ALA A 156 0.77 11.09 -9.15
C ALA A 156 -0.11 10.73 -7.95
N ARG A 157 -0.89 9.65 -8.10
CA ARG A 157 -1.53 8.92 -7.02
C ARG A 157 -1.09 7.48 -7.06
N LEU A 158 -0.70 6.95 -5.92
CA LEU A 158 -0.19 5.59 -5.83
C LEU A 158 -0.52 4.97 -4.47
N LEU A 159 -0.52 3.64 -4.43
CA LEU A 159 -0.49 2.88 -3.19
C LEU A 159 0.94 2.47 -2.88
N LEU A 160 1.34 2.60 -1.62
CA LEU A 160 2.54 1.99 -1.06
C LEU A 160 2.09 0.99 -0.01
N ILE A 161 2.49 -0.26 -0.19
CA ILE A 161 2.17 -1.35 0.71
C ILE A 161 3.45 -2.08 1.07
N ALA A 162 3.73 -2.19 2.36
CA ALA A 162 4.86 -2.94 2.89
C ALA A 162 4.41 -3.71 4.13
N ALA A 163 4.95 -4.91 4.32
CA ALA A 163 4.60 -5.77 5.45
C ALA A 163 5.74 -6.73 5.79
N SER A 164 5.70 -7.28 6.99
CA SER A 164 6.64 -8.32 7.40
C SER A 164 6.47 -9.57 6.53
N PRO A 165 7.52 -10.04 5.84
CA PRO A 165 7.43 -11.26 5.02
C PRO A 165 7.27 -12.49 5.91
N LEU A 166 6.37 -13.39 5.53
CA LEU A 166 6.12 -14.63 6.30
C LEU A 166 7.27 -15.63 6.18
N ASN A 167 7.98 -15.64 5.04
CA ASN A 167 9.03 -16.62 4.74
C ASN A 167 8.55 -18.08 4.87
N GLU A 168 7.28 -18.32 4.64
CA GLU A 168 6.63 -19.62 4.70
C GLU A 168 6.32 -20.15 3.28
N PRO A 169 6.23 -21.49 3.10
CA PRO A 169 5.81 -22.07 1.83
C PRO A 169 4.42 -21.58 1.41
N VAL A 170 4.27 -21.24 0.12
CA VAL A 170 2.99 -20.82 -0.46
C VAL A 170 2.38 -21.98 -1.25
N ALA A 171 1.17 -22.39 -0.85
CA ALA A 171 0.36 -23.33 -1.62
C ALA A 171 -0.73 -22.57 -2.39
N ARG A 172 -0.89 -22.91 -3.67
CA ARG A 172 -1.97 -22.38 -4.51
C ARG A 172 -2.72 -23.55 -5.10
N HIS A 173 -4.04 -23.54 -4.96
CA HIS A 173 -4.95 -24.37 -5.73
C HIS A 173 -5.53 -23.52 -6.85
N GLY A 174 -5.33 -23.95 -8.09
CA GLY A 174 -5.94 -23.38 -9.28
C GLY A 174 -7.07 -24.28 -9.76
#